data_2cf20042a75e0abe469fbaa6e2432807
#
_entry.id   2cf20042a75e0abe469fbaa6e2432807
#
_cell.length_a   1.000
_cell.length_b   1.000
_cell.length_c   1.000
_cell.angle_alpha   90.00
_cell.angle_beta   90.00
_cell.angle_gamma   90.00
#
_symmetry.space_group_name_H-M   'P 1'
#
loop_
_entity.id
_entity.type
_entity.pdbx_description
1 polymer ?
#
loop_
_entity_poly.entity_id
_entity_poly.type
_entity_poly.pdbx_seq_one_letter_code
_entity_poly.pdbx_strand_id
1 'polypeptide(L)'
;IVNGHIKDIPKMATIINDELKARRMDDKEAVVTLSSNLVIFKELHIPKAKTNAQLLTMVTNQMQHTMGIAEEYSISYSIAGEVEEEGVQALKILATACPFEVVDCFRKVFSMLSISLKSVTVTCNAISRIILSDKKASAKMPMLVVQVDPNFVSLNLYEDNQLSFARFASIDAVDY
;
A
#
# COMPACT_ATOMS: atom_id res chain seq x y z
N ILE A 1 0.76 -18.10 -2.65
CA ILE A 1 0.41 -16.77 -3.20
C ILE A 1 1.13 -16.64 -4.54
N VAL A 2 0.43 -16.17 -5.57
CA VAL A 2 1.02 -15.92 -6.89
C VAL A 2 0.62 -14.50 -7.28
N ASN A 3 1.61 -13.64 -7.51
CA ASN A 3 1.38 -12.22 -7.84
C ASN A 3 0.42 -11.50 -6.87
N GLY A 4 0.55 -11.75 -5.57
CA GLY A 4 -0.34 -11.18 -4.55
C GLY A 4 -1.69 -11.87 -4.39
N HIS A 5 -2.10 -12.76 -5.32
CA HIS A 5 -3.35 -13.51 -5.22
C HIS A 5 -3.20 -14.79 -4.40
N ILE A 6 -4.13 -15.03 -3.49
CA ILE A 6 -4.25 -16.29 -2.75
C ILE A 6 -5.06 -17.26 -3.60
N LYS A 7 -4.41 -18.30 -4.13
CA LYS A 7 -5.05 -19.29 -4.99
C LYS A 7 -5.99 -20.23 -4.23
N ASP A 8 -5.66 -20.52 -2.96
CA ASP A 8 -6.41 -21.45 -2.11
C ASP A 8 -6.62 -20.79 -0.75
N ILE A 9 -7.79 -20.19 -0.59
CA ILE A 9 -8.15 -19.43 0.63
C ILE A 9 -8.22 -20.34 1.86
N PRO A 10 -8.91 -21.53 1.82
CA PRO A 10 -8.95 -22.44 2.94
C PRO A 10 -7.56 -22.92 3.40
N LYS A 11 -6.71 -23.30 2.44
CA LYS A 11 -5.33 -23.73 2.73
C LYS A 11 -4.51 -22.60 3.37
N MET A 12 -4.65 -21.37 2.88
CA MET A 12 -3.98 -20.21 3.47
C MET A 12 -4.46 -19.95 4.90
N ALA A 13 -5.77 -20.03 5.15
CA ALA A 13 -6.33 -19.89 6.49
C ALA A 13 -5.77 -20.98 7.43
N THR A 14 -5.69 -22.22 6.98
CA THR A 14 -5.08 -23.32 7.78
C THR A 14 -3.63 -23.00 8.13
N ILE A 15 -2.80 -22.63 7.16
CA ILE A 15 -1.38 -22.30 7.39
C ILE A 15 -1.24 -21.17 8.42
N ILE A 16 -2.01 -20.09 8.27
CA ILE A 16 -1.97 -18.97 9.22
C ILE A 16 -2.40 -19.42 10.63
N ASN A 17 -3.49 -20.20 10.73
CA ASN A 17 -3.95 -20.71 12.01
C ASN A 17 -2.91 -21.57 12.71
N ASP A 18 -2.23 -22.44 11.96
CA ASP A 18 -1.20 -23.32 12.52
C ASP A 18 0.02 -22.53 12.98
N GLU A 19 0.44 -21.49 12.23
CA GLU A 19 1.52 -20.58 12.64
C GLU A 19 1.14 -19.78 13.90
N LEU A 20 -0.09 -19.26 13.98
CA LEU A 20 -0.56 -18.53 15.15
C LEU A 20 -0.56 -19.43 16.39
N LYS A 21 -1.04 -20.67 16.26
CA LYS A 21 -1.01 -21.66 17.35
C LYS A 21 0.41 -22.03 17.77
N ALA A 22 1.29 -22.29 16.80
CA ALA A 22 2.69 -22.64 17.07
C ALA A 22 3.41 -21.53 17.85
N ARG A 23 3.07 -20.26 17.58
CA ARG A 23 3.63 -19.09 18.26
C ARG A 23 2.86 -18.66 19.51
N ARG A 24 1.77 -19.36 19.86
CA ARG A 24 0.87 -19.02 20.98
C ARG A 24 0.28 -17.60 20.87
N MET A 25 -0.04 -17.19 19.66
CA MET A 25 -0.70 -15.91 19.36
C MET A 25 -2.22 -16.16 19.30
N ASP A 26 -2.98 -15.44 20.10
CA ASP A 26 -4.44 -15.52 20.19
C ASP A 26 -5.12 -14.20 19.85
N ASP A 27 -4.40 -13.30 19.17
CA ASP A 27 -4.89 -12.00 18.75
C ASP A 27 -6.13 -12.12 17.85
N LYS A 28 -7.08 -11.21 18.09
CA LYS A 28 -8.33 -11.16 17.34
C LYS A 28 -8.33 -10.08 16.25
N GLU A 29 -7.24 -9.38 16.10
CA GLU A 29 -7.07 -8.30 15.14
C GLU A 29 -5.82 -8.52 14.30
N ALA A 30 -5.91 -8.17 13.02
CA ALA A 30 -4.79 -8.28 12.09
C ALA A 30 -4.68 -7.05 11.19
N VAL A 31 -3.45 -6.76 10.79
CA VAL A 31 -3.10 -5.85 9.70
C VAL A 31 -2.29 -6.64 8.69
N VAL A 32 -2.63 -6.51 7.42
CA VAL A 32 -1.88 -7.12 6.32
C VAL A 32 -1.09 -6.05 5.58
N THR A 33 0.19 -6.32 5.34
CA THR A 33 1.02 -5.51 4.45
C THR A 33 1.24 -6.25 3.14
N LEU A 34 0.97 -5.57 2.03
CA LEU A 34 1.14 -6.11 0.68
C LEU A 34 2.46 -5.66 0.07
N SER A 35 3.20 -6.63 -0.47
CA SER A 35 4.27 -6.39 -1.43
C SER A 35 3.86 -7.04 -2.74
N SER A 36 3.45 -6.24 -3.72
CA SER A 36 2.93 -6.75 -4.98
C SER A 36 3.17 -5.75 -6.11
N ASN A 37 3.57 -6.26 -7.27
CA ASN A 37 3.68 -5.49 -8.51
C ASN A 37 2.30 -5.08 -9.09
N LEU A 38 1.21 -5.61 -8.53
CA LEU A 38 -0.17 -5.21 -8.88
C LEU A 38 -0.59 -3.90 -8.21
N VAL A 39 0.19 -3.42 -7.22
CA VAL A 39 -0.09 -2.14 -6.58
C VAL A 39 0.50 -1.02 -7.44
N ILE A 40 -0.37 -0.11 -7.83
CA ILE A 40 -0.03 1.06 -8.65
C ILE A 40 0.08 2.27 -7.74
N PHE A 41 1.17 3.01 -7.88
CA PHE A 41 1.38 4.29 -7.21
C PHE A 41 1.39 5.42 -8.24
N LYS A 42 0.71 6.51 -7.94
CA LYS A 42 0.69 7.69 -8.79
C LYS A 42 0.68 8.97 -7.95
N GLU A 43 1.59 9.86 -8.25
CA GLU A 43 1.52 11.23 -7.75
C GLU A 43 0.47 12.01 -8.55
N LEU A 44 -0.41 12.68 -7.83
CA LEU A 44 -1.48 13.50 -8.39
C LEU A 44 -1.46 14.87 -7.72
N HIS A 45 -1.81 15.89 -8.47
CA HIS A 45 -2.10 17.22 -7.94
C HIS A 45 -3.61 17.46 -8.01
N ILE A 46 -4.24 17.58 -6.84
CA ILE A 46 -5.69 17.65 -6.70
C ILE A 46 -6.07 18.94 -5.99
N PRO A 47 -6.99 19.74 -6.50
CA PRO A 47 -7.51 20.91 -5.79
C PRO A 47 -8.00 20.55 -4.38
N LYS A 48 -7.84 21.46 -3.41
CA LYS A 48 -8.32 21.24 -2.05
C LYS A 48 -9.83 20.99 -2.04
N ALA A 49 -10.25 19.89 -1.42
CA ALA A 49 -11.65 19.54 -1.26
C ALA A 49 -12.15 19.89 0.15
N LYS A 50 -13.45 20.08 0.29
CA LYS A 50 -14.07 20.43 1.59
C LYS A 50 -14.12 19.23 2.55
N THR A 51 -14.14 18.00 2.02
CA THR A 51 -14.24 16.77 2.81
C THR A 51 -13.32 15.69 2.24
N ASN A 52 -12.89 14.75 3.11
CA ASN A 52 -12.11 13.59 2.70
C ASN A 52 -12.86 12.70 1.69
N ALA A 53 -14.18 12.62 1.78
CA ALA A 53 -15.00 11.86 0.83
C ALA A 53 -14.94 12.49 -0.58
N GLN A 54 -15.06 13.81 -0.68
CA GLN A 54 -14.90 14.52 -1.95
C GLN A 54 -13.49 14.33 -2.51
N LEU A 55 -12.47 14.45 -1.66
CA LEU A 55 -11.09 14.26 -2.07
C LEU A 55 -10.86 12.84 -2.61
N LEU A 56 -11.38 11.82 -1.93
CA LEU A 56 -11.29 10.43 -2.40
C LEU A 56 -11.98 10.27 -3.77
N THR A 57 -13.15 10.86 -3.96
CA THR A 57 -13.84 10.83 -5.27
C THR A 57 -13.00 11.47 -6.36
N MET A 58 -12.39 12.63 -6.09
CA MET A 58 -11.53 13.32 -7.07
C MET A 58 -10.28 12.49 -7.41
N VAL A 59 -9.64 11.91 -6.40
CA VAL A 59 -8.49 10.99 -6.59
C VAL A 59 -8.90 9.79 -7.44
N THR A 60 -10.04 9.17 -7.11
CA THR A 60 -10.55 8.00 -7.85
C THR A 60 -10.80 8.34 -9.32
N ASN A 61 -11.50 9.43 -9.59
CA ASN A 61 -11.78 9.87 -10.96
C ASN A 61 -10.47 10.14 -11.73
N GLN A 62 -9.52 10.83 -11.10
CA GLN A 62 -8.24 11.13 -11.73
C GLN A 62 -7.43 9.87 -12.03
N MET A 63 -7.40 8.91 -11.11
CA MET A 63 -6.75 7.62 -11.32
C MET A 63 -7.39 6.84 -12.48
N GLN A 64 -8.71 6.80 -12.54
CA GLN A 64 -9.45 6.14 -13.61
C GLN A 64 -9.16 6.79 -14.97
N HIS A 65 -9.22 8.12 -15.05
CA HIS A 65 -8.98 8.85 -16.31
C HIS A 65 -7.53 8.81 -16.77
N THR A 66 -6.57 8.97 -15.84
CA THR A 66 -5.15 9.12 -16.22
C THR A 66 -4.45 7.78 -16.43
N MET A 67 -4.86 6.74 -15.68
CA MET A 67 -4.22 5.43 -15.67
C MET A 67 -5.07 4.34 -16.33
N GLY A 68 -6.30 4.65 -16.75
CA GLY A 68 -7.21 3.65 -17.29
C GLY A 68 -7.57 2.56 -16.27
N ILE A 69 -7.52 2.89 -14.96
CA ILE A 69 -7.80 1.93 -13.90
C ILE A 69 -9.30 1.63 -13.91
N ALA A 70 -9.64 0.33 -13.99
CA ALA A 70 -11.01 -0.13 -13.95
C ALA A 70 -11.66 0.05 -12.56
N GLU A 71 -13.00 -0.03 -12.49
CA GLU A 71 -13.75 0.07 -11.24
C GLU A 71 -13.41 -1.03 -10.22
N GLU A 72 -12.74 -2.11 -10.67
CA GLU A 72 -12.35 -3.27 -9.87
C GLU A 72 -11.12 -3.02 -8.97
N TYR A 73 -10.67 -1.77 -8.88
CA TYR A 73 -9.54 -1.39 -8.03
C TYR A 73 -10.02 -0.71 -6.75
N SER A 74 -9.43 -1.13 -5.63
CA SER A 74 -9.50 -0.40 -4.37
C SER A 74 -8.50 0.75 -4.42
N ILE A 75 -8.96 1.98 -4.28
CA ILE A 75 -8.13 3.18 -4.32
C ILE A 75 -8.04 3.79 -2.93
N SER A 76 -6.85 4.19 -2.56
CA SER A 76 -6.57 4.98 -1.36
C SER A 76 -5.55 6.07 -1.66
N TYR A 77 -5.35 7.00 -0.74
CA TYR A 77 -4.38 8.08 -0.93
C TYR A 77 -3.74 8.52 0.38
N SER A 78 -2.58 9.16 0.26
CA SER A 78 -1.96 9.96 1.31
C SER A 78 -1.64 11.35 0.78
N ILE A 79 -1.78 12.36 1.64
CA ILE A 79 -1.40 13.74 1.28
C ILE A 79 0.09 13.87 1.54
N ALA A 80 0.84 14.17 0.49
CA ALA A 80 2.30 14.33 0.53
C ALA A 80 2.73 15.81 0.67
N GLY A 81 1.81 16.75 0.59
CA GLY A 81 2.11 18.17 0.75
C GLY A 81 1.11 19.07 0.05
N GLU A 82 1.47 20.33 -0.05
CA GLU A 82 0.74 21.34 -0.83
C GLU A 82 1.65 21.85 -1.94
N VAL A 83 1.08 22.09 -3.10
CA VAL A 83 1.76 22.67 -4.25
C VAL A 83 0.93 23.82 -4.82
N GLU A 84 1.59 24.72 -5.50
CA GLU A 84 0.95 25.79 -6.24
C GLU A 84 1.19 25.57 -7.74
N GLU A 85 0.12 25.38 -8.50
CA GLU A 85 0.17 25.22 -9.95
C GLU A 85 -0.65 26.33 -10.59
N GLU A 86 -0.02 27.09 -11.47
CA GLU A 86 -0.65 28.21 -12.20
C GLU A 86 -1.44 29.18 -11.30
N GLY A 87 -0.92 29.42 -10.07
CA GLY A 87 -1.56 30.30 -9.08
C GLY A 87 -2.73 29.64 -8.31
N VAL A 88 -2.96 28.34 -8.49
CA VAL A 88 -3.99 27.58 -7.76
C VAL A 88 -3.35 26.66 -6.72
N GLN A 89 -3.84 26.74 -5.50
CA GLN A 89 -3.41 25.86 -4.41
C GLN A 89 -3.97 24.45 -4.62
N ALA A 90 -3.08 23.46 -4.72
CA ALA A 90 -3.41 22.07 -4.88
C ALA A 90 -2.74 21.21 -3.78
N LEU A 91 -3.29 20.04 -3.55
CA LEU A 91 -2.68 19.01 -2.70
C LEU A 91 -1.82 18.09 -3.58
N LYS A 92 -0.58 17.90 -3.18
CA LYS A 92 0.27 16.83 -3.68
C LYS A 92 -0.16 15.53 -3.00
N ILE A 93 -0.66 14.58 -3.78
CA ILE A 93 -1.25 13.33 -3.29
C ILE A 93 -0.49 12.15 -3.89
N LEU A 94 -0.11 11.20 -3.06
CA LEU A 94 0.30 9.89 -3.50
C LEU A 94 -0.92 8.96 -3.47
N ALA A 95 -1.48 8.68 -4.63
CA ALA A 95 -2.57 7.74 -4.81
C ALA A 95 -2.04 6.32 -4.96
N THR A 96 -2.78 5.37 -4.42
CA THR A 96 -2.46 3.94 -4.47
C THR A 96 -3.68 3.19 -4.95
N ALA A 97 -3.53 2.33 -5.96
CA ALA A 97 -4.58 1.45 -6.45
C ALA A 97 -4.12 -0.01 -6.37
N CYS A 98 -5.01 -0.88 -5.89
CA CYS A 98 -4.79 -2.31 -5.78
C CYS A 98 -6.03 -3.05 -6.30
N PRO A 99 -5.91 -4.14 -7.10
CA PRO A 99 -7.06 -4.91 -7.50
C PRO A 99 -7.89 -5.35 -6.30
N PHE A 100 -9.20 -5.13 -6.37
CA PHE A 100 -10.12 -5.46 -5.28
C PHE A 100 -10.05 -6.94 -4.90
N GLU A 101 -9.87 -7.83 -5.88
CA GLU A 101 -9.74 -9.27 -5.64
C GLU A 101 -8.58 -9.61 -4.69
N VAL A 102 -7.44 -8.91 -4.80
CA VAL A 102 -6.29 -9.11 -3.90
C VAL A 102 -6.67 -8.78 -2.47
N VAL A 103 -7.34 -7.65 -2.27
CA VAL A 103 -7.80 -7.22 -0.94
C VAL A 103 -8.86 -8.18 -0.39
N ASP A 104 -9.79 -8.59 -1.23
CA ASP A 104 -10.90 -9.47 -0.85
C ASP A 104 -10.44 -10.89 -0.48
N CYS A 105 -9.41 -11.42 -1.14
CA CYS A 105 -8.78 -12.69 -0.76
C CYS A 105 -8.32 -12.68 0.71
N PHE A 106 -7.62 -11.63 1.14
CA PHE A 106 -7.20 -11.51 2.54
C PHE A 106 -8.38 -11.35 3.48
N ARG A 107 -9.38 -10.55 3.11
CA ARG A 107 -10.61 -10.41 3.90
C ARG A 107 -11.28 -11.77 4.14
N LYS A 108 -11.40 -12.61 3.11
CA LYS A 108 -11.97 -13.94 3.20
C LYS A 108 -11.14 -14.87 4.12
N VAL A 109 -9.81 -14.86 3.98
CA VAL A 109 -8.92 -15.66 4.84
C VAL A 109 -9.11 -15.30 6.30
N PHE A 110 -9.05 -14.03 6.68
CA PHE A 110 -9.17 -13.60 8.07
C PHE A 110 -10.59 -13.78 8.62
N SER A 111 -11.62 -13.67 7.76
CA SER A 111 -12.99 -14.04 8.13
C SER A 111 -13.12 -15.49 8.54
N MET A 112 -12.49 -16.43 7.80
CA MET A 112 -12.47 -17.86 8.16
C MET A 112 -11.76 -18.13 9.50
N LEU A 113 -10.80 -17.30 9.86
CA LEU A 113 -10.08 -17.39 11.14
C LEU A 113 -10.81 -16.72 12.30
N SER A 114 -11.94 -16.06 12.05
CA SER A 114 -12.62 -15.21 13.04
C SER A 114 -11.71 -14.12 13.61
N ILE A 115 -10.78 -13.60 12.79
CA ILE A 115 -9.88 -12.51 13.11
C ILE A 115 -10.35 -11.25 12.38
N SER A 116 -10.48 -10.15 13.10
CA SER A 116 -10.87 -8.86 12.52
C SER A 116 -9.71 -8.26 11.72
N LEU A 117 -9.84 -8.22 10.39
CA LEU A 117 -8.88 -7.55 9.53
C LEU A 117 -9.11 -6.04 9.59
N LYS A 118 -8.26 -5.32 10.33
CA LYS A 118 -8.37 -3.86 10.54
C LYS A 118 -7.98 -3.07 9.31
N SER A 119 -6.94 -3.49 8.61
CA SER A 119 -6.52 -2.85 7.37
C SER A 119 -5.68 -3.78 6.49
N VAL A 120 -5.73 -3.51 5.20
CA VAL A 120 -4.76 -3.97 4.21
C VAL A 120 -4.02 -2.74 3.74
N THR A 121 -2.71 -2.73 3.89
CA THR A 121 -1.85 -1.61 3.50
C THR A 121 -0.71 -2.11 2.61
N VAL A 122 0.09 -1.20 2.10
CA VAL A 122 1.28 -1.54 1.30
C VAL A 122 2.54 -1.42 2.16
N THR A 123 3.53 -2.24 1.87
CA THR A 123 4.75 -2.34 2.68
C THR A 123 5.47 -0.99 2.79
N CYS A 124 5.50 -0.18 1.73
CA CYS A 124 6.10 1.15 1.78
C CYS A 124 5.41 2.07 2.81
N ASN A 125 4.09 1.99 2.99
CA ASN A 125 3.38 2.76 4.03
C ASN A 125 3.71 2.25 5.44
N ALA A 126 3.92 0.95 5.62
CA ALA A 126 4.35 0.40 6.90
C ALA A 126 5.77 0.86 7.25
N ILE A 127 6.69 0.84 6.28
CA ILE A 127 8.06 1.35 6.41
C ILE A 127 8.06 2.85 6.72
N SER A 128 7.22 3.65 6.05
CA SER A 128 7.05 5.09 6.33
C SER A 128 6.79 5.36 7.81
N ARG A 129 5.90 4.58 8.42
CA ARG A 129 5.56 4.73 9.84
C ARG A 129 6.75 4.45 10.76
N ILE A 130 7.59 3.48 10.42
CA ILE A 130 8.82 3.18 11.18
C ILE A 130 9.79 4.34 11.05
N ILE A 131 10.05 4.81 9.83
CA ILE A 131 10.96 5.93 9.55
C ILE A 131 10.51 7.19 10.26
N LEU A 132 9.20 7.53 10.16
CA LEU A 132 8.64 8.73 10.79
C LEU A 132 8.58 8.64 12.32
N SER A 133 8.61 7.44 12.90
CA SER A 133 8.68 7.26 14.35
C SER A 133 10.07 7.55 14.93
N ASP A 134 11.11 7.45 14.13
CA ASP A 134 12.48 7.78 14.56
C ASP A 134 12.75 9.27 14.38
N LYS A 135 12.76 9.99 15.51
CA LYS A 135 13.06 11.45 15.55
C LYS A 135 14.43 11.80 14.96
N LYS A 136 15.35 10.84 14.87
CA LYS A 136 16.69 11.04 14.27
C LYS A 136 16.65 10.89 12.75
N ALA A 137 15.73 10.09 12.22
CA ALA A 137 15.54 9.92 10.78
C ALA A 137 14.78 11.11 10.14
N SER A 138 14.23 12.03 10.94
CA SER A 138 13.55 13.24 10.47
C SER A 138 14.50 14.29 9.88
N ALA A 139 15.66 13.88 9.38
CA ALA A 139 16.54 14.77 8.66
C ALA A 139 15.90 15.17 7.32
N LYS A 140 16.01 16.45 6.97
CA LYS A 140 15.53 17.04 5.70
C LYS A 140 16.21 16.46 4.43
N MET A 141 16.90 15.34 4.56
CA MET A 141 17.60 14.70 3.43
C MET A 141 16.70 13.65 2.79
N PRO A 142 16.63 13.60 1.46
CA PRO A 142 16.00 12.51 0.75
C PRO A 142 16.58 11.16 1.17
N MET A 143 15.73 10.18 1.43
CA MET A 143 16.13 8.85 1.84
C MET A 143 15.54 7.80 0.89
N LEU A 144 16.41 6.99 0.28
CA LEU A 144 16.02 5.85 -0.53
C LEU A 144 16.08 4.58 0.34
N VAL A 145 14.93 3.93 0.50
CA VAL A 145 14.85 2.59 1.11
C VAL A 145 14.75 1.55 0.01
N VAL A 146 15.71 0.66 -0.01
CA VAL A 146 15.75 -0.48 -0.93
C VAL A 146 15.45 -1.74 -0.12
N GLN A 147 14.36 -2.41 -0.45
CA GLN A 147 14.05 -3.73 0.11
C GLN A 147 14.39 -4.78 -0.95
N VAL A 148 15.17 -5.77 -0.56
CA VAL A 148 15.55 -6.90 -1.41
C VAL A 148 15.05 -8.17 -0.75
N ASP A 149 14.20 -8.88 -1.44
CA ASP A 149 13.67 -10.19 -1.08
C ASP A 149 13.99 -11.20 -2.18
N PRO A 150 13.91 -12.51 -1.91
CA PRO A 150 14.22 -13.52 -2.92
C PRO A 150 13.43 -13.40 -4.22
N ASN A 151 12.23 -12.82 -4.17
CA ASN A 151 11.30 -12.77 -5.30
C ASN A 151 11.00 -11.34 -5.79
N PHE A 152 11.52 -10.32 -5.11
CA PHE A 152 11.27 -8.94 -5.52
C PHE A 152 12.28 -7.94 -4.96
N VAL A 153 12.34 -6.79 -5.62
CA VAL A 153 12.98 -5.57 -5.12
C VAL A 153 11.94 -4.46 -5.05
N SER A 154 11.94 -3.69 -3.98
CA SER A 154 11.20 -2.44 -3.92
C SER A 154 12.12 -1.26 -3.66
N LEU A 155 11.81 -0.14 -4.31
CA LEU A 155 12.49 1.15 -4.17
C LEU A 155 11.47 2.15 -3.62
N ASN A 156 11.75 2.75 -2.48
CA ASN A 156 10.86 3.72 -1.85
C ASN A 156 11.66 4.98 -1.51
N LEU A 157 11.35 6.09 -2.15
CA LEU A 157 11.98 7.38 -1.91
C LEU A 157 11.11 8.19 -0.95
N TYR A 158 11.74 8.70 0.09
CA TYR A 158 11.15 9.58 1.09
C TYR A 158 11.82 10.95 1.00
N GLU A 159 11.00 12.00 0.89
CA GLU A 159 11.40 13.39 0.88
C GLU A 159 10.50 14.13 1.87
N ASP A 160 11.07 15.04 2.63
CA ASP A 160 10.36 15.80 3.68
C ASP A 160 9.52 14.92 4.63
N ASN A 161 10.06 13.76 5.00
CA ASN A 161 9.39 12.74 5.81
C ASN A 161 8.13 12.13 5.17
N GLN A 162 7.98 12.19 3.86
CA GLN A 162 6.86 11.63 3.14
C GLN A 162 7.34 10.71 2.02
N LEU A 163 6.54 9.69 1.70
CA LEU A 163 6.80 8.84 0.56
C LEU A 163 6.49 9.64 -0.72
N SER A 164 7.53 9.94 -1.52
CA SER A 164 7.39 10.66 -2.79
C SER A 164 7.35 9.74 -4.00
N PHE A 165 8.00 8.57 -3.89
CA PHE A 165 8.04 7.60 -4.97
C PHE A 165 8.10 6.17 -4.41
N ALA A 166 7.38 5.25 -5.03
CA ALA A 166 7.46 3.82 -4.74
C ALA A 166 7.45 3.01 -6.04
N ARG A 167 8.35 2.05 -6.12
CA ARG A 167 8.40 1.08 -7.24
C ARG A 167 8.65 -0.31 -6.70
N PHE A 168 7.95 -1.26 -7.30
CA PHE A 168 8.08 -2.67 -7.03
C PHE A 168 8.46 -3.40 -8.33
N ALA A 169 9.42 -4.30 -8.27
CA ALA A 169 9.81 -5.16 -9.38
C ALA A 169 9.93 -6.61 -8.89
N SER A 170 9.29 -7.53 -9.57
CA SER A 170 9.50 -8.96 -9.37
C SER A 170 10.89 -9.35 -9.87
N ILE A 171 11.54 -10.25 -9.17
CA ILE A 171 12.78 -10.89 -9.58
C ILE A 171 12.43 -12.34 -9.88
N ASP A 172 12.64 -12.77 -11.13
CA ASP A 172 12.52 -14.17 -11.46
C ASP A 172 13.78 -14.91 -11.00
N ALA A 173 13.61 -16.09 -10.40
CA ALA A 173 14.70 -16.90 -9.84
C ALA A 173 15.74 -17.37 -10.90
N VAL A 174 15.55 -17.02 -12.15
CA VAL A 174 16.43 -17.35 -13.28
C VAL A 174 17.51 -16.29 -13.51
N ASP A 175 17.41 -15.15 -12.82
CA ASP A 175 18.32 -14.00 -13.01
C ASP A 175 19.54 -14.01 -12.05
N TYR A 176 19.81 -15.16 -11.39
CA TYR A 176 20.97 -15.38 -10.52
C TYR A 176 21.91 -16.45 -11.06
#